data_c1cc04a5b5531b0ba839af242591b3c7
#
_entry.id   c1cc04a5b5531b0ba839af242591b3c7
#
_cell.length_a   1.000
_cell.length_b   1.000
_cell.length_c   1.000
_cell.angle_alpha   90.00
_cell.angle_beta   90.00
_cell.angle_gamma   90.00
#
_symmetry.space_group_name_H-M   'P 1'
#
loop_
_entity.id
_entity.type
_entity.pdbx_description
1 polymer ?
#
loop_
_entity_poly.entity_id
_entity_poly.type
_entity_poly.pdbx_seq_one_letter_code
_entity_poly.pdbx_strand_id
1 'polypeptide(L)'
;MAIGQRIKFFRNRKGMTQKQLGEFLGFLGNTSDVRMAQYESEARVPKIDLIKEMAGIFDVSTHALTVPNIDTYIGLMHTLFTLEDVYGLKISEIDGELCLRLDKSNRDNYTSLFNMFHAWQQMSAKLEQGEISKEEYDQWRYKYPELDTTHHWA
;
A
#
# COMPACT_ATOMS: atom_id res chain seq x y z
N MET A 1 -8.41 11.25 2.30
CA MET A 1 -7.56 10.27 2.18
C MET A 1 -7.97 9.01 1.64
N ALA A 2 -7.06 8.48 1.21
CA ALA A 2 -6.95 7.31 0.44
C ALA A 2 -7.56 6.00 0.98
N ILE A 3 -8.07 5.84 2.21
CA ILE A 3 -8.61 4.55 2.65
C ILE A 3 -9.84 4.12 1.82
N GLY A 4 -10.74 5.03 1.52
CA GLY A 4 -11.90 4.75 0.67
C GLY A 4 -11.48 4.37 -0.75
N GLN A 5 -10.52 5.08 -1.30
CA GLN A 5 -9.96 4.77 -2.61
C GLN A 5 -9.23 3.41 -2.61
N ARG A 6 -8.52 3.05 -1.55
CA ARG A 6 -7.86 1.75 -1.40
C ARG A 6 -8.86 0.61 -1.28
N ILE A 7 -9.93 0.78 -0.51
CA ILE A 7 -11.04 -0.19 -0.41
C ILE A 7 -11.63 -0.43 -1.81
N LYS A 8 -11.97 0.64 -2.53
CA LYS A 8 -12.51 0.55 -3.90
C LYS A 8 -11.54 -0.14 -4.85
N PHE A 9 -10.25 0.18 -4.77
CA PHE A 9 -9.20 -0.44 -5.59
C PHE A 9 -9.14 -1.95 -5.37
N PHE A 10 -9.03 -2.43 -4.12
CA PHE A 10 -8.93 -3.86 -3.83
C PHE A 10 -10.24 -4.60 -4.08
N ARG A 11 -11.40 -3.98 -3.84
CA ARG A 11 -12.70 -4.55 -4.21
C ARG A 11 -12.78 -4.80 -5.71
N ASN A 12 -12.44 -3.81 -6.52
CA ASN A 12 -12.43 -3.94 -7.98
C ASN A 12 -11.43 -5.00 -8.46
N ARG A 13 -10.25 -5.07 -7.84
CA ARG A 13 -9.23 -6.10 -8.12
C ARG A 13 -9.75 -7.51 -7.84
N LYS A 14 -10.60 -7.68 -6.83
CA LYS A 14 -11.29 -8.96 -6.53
C LYS A 14 -12.54 -9.19 -7.40
N GLY A 15 -12.88 -8.29 -8.30
CA GLY A 15 -14.08 -8.39 -9.14
C GLY A 15 -15.40 -8.30 -8.38
N MET A 16 -15.38 -7.73 -7.17
CA MET A 16 -16.56 -7.65 -6.30
C MET A 16 -17.36 -6.36 -6.55
N THR A 17 -18.69 -6.46 -6.46
CA THR A 17 -19.57 -5.30 -6.33
C THR A 17 -19.55 -4.77 -4.89
N GLN A 18 -19.97 -3.53 -4.68
CA GLN A 18 -20.16 -2.96 -3.33
C GLN A 18 -21.11 -3.81 -2.49
N LYS A 19 -22.19 -4.30 -3.10
CA LYS A 19 -23.15 -5.18 -2.45
C LYS A 19 -22.52 -6.48 -1.97
N GLN A 20 -21.77 -7.17 -2.85
CA GLN A 20 -21.08 -8.40 -2.50
C GLN A 20 -20.10 -8.21 -1.35
N LEU A 21 -19.27 -7.18 -1.40
CA LEU A 21 -18.34 -6.89 -0.30
C LEU A 21 -19.08 -6.59 1.01
N GLY A 22 -20.17 -5.81 0.95
CA GLY A 22 -20.98 -5.52 2.13
C GLY A 22 -21.64 -6.76 2.73
N GLU A 23 -22.09 -7.70 1.89
CA GLU A 23 -22.64 -8.98 2.33
C GLU A 23 -21.56 -9.86 2.99
N PHE A 24 -20.35 -9.94 2.44
CA PHE A 24 -19.22 -10.63 3.06
C PHE A 24 -18.85 -10.06 4.44
N LEU A 25 -19.04 -8.76 4.62
CA LEU A 25 -18.83 -8.08 5.91
C LEU A 25 -20.04 -8.19 6.87
N GLY A 26 -21.05 -9.00 6.52
CA GLY A 26 -22.22 -9.21 7.35
C GLY A 26 -23.23 -8.07 7.34
N PHE A 27 -23.16 -7.14 6.39
CA PHE A 27 -24.18 -6.09 6.26
C PHE A 27 -25.44 -6.68 5.61
N LEU A 28 -26.56 -6.58 6.31
CA LEU A 28 -27.81 -7.20 5.87
C LEU A 28 -28.60 -6.33 4.89
N GLY A 29 -29.19 -6.98 3.87
CA GLY A 29 -30.21 -6.43 3.00
C GLY A 29 -29.77 -5.26 2.12
N ASN A 30 -30.67 -4.28 1.95
CA ASN A 30 -30.47 -3.12 1.07
C ASN A 30 -29.49 -2.06 1.63
N THR A 31 -28.77 -2.37 2.72
CA THR A 31 -27.81 -1.43 3.33
C THR A 31 -26.35 -1.77 3.01
N SER A 32 -26.10 -2.93 2.42
CA SER A 32 -24.73 -3.40 2.15
C SER A 32 -24.00 -2.54 1.14
N ASP A 33 -24.61 -2.25 0.00
CA ASP A 33 -24.08 -1.37 -1.04
C ASP A 33 -23.98 0.09 -0.59
N VAL A 34 -25.00 0.60 0.12
CA VAL A 34 -25.03 1.96 0.65
C VAL A 34 -23.91 2.21 1.65
N ARG A 35 -23.67 1.25 2.57
CA ARG A 35 -22.57 1.35 3.52
C ARG A 35 -21.20 1.30 2.83
N MET A 36 -21.05 0.41 1.85
CA MET A 36 -19.80 0.34 1.10
C MET A 36 -19.56 1.61 0.29
N ALA A 37 -20.59 2.18 -0.34
CA ALA A 37 -20.50 3.47 -1.03
C ALA A 37 -20.04 4.59 -0.09
N GLN A 38 -20.57 4.62 1.16
CA GLN A 38 -20.16 5.59 2.18
C GLN A 38 -18.70 5.43 2.59
N TYR A 39 -18.17 4.21 2.71
CA TYR A 39 -16.76 3.97 3.02
C TYR A 39 -15.86 4.33 1.83
N GLU A 40 -16.22 3.96 0.60
CA GLU A 40 -15.45 4.27 -0.60
C GLU A 40 -15.43 5.77 -0.95
N SER A 41 -16.51 6.50 -0.63
CA SER A 41 -16.60 7.95 -0.80
C SER A 41 -16.04 8.76 0.38
N GLU A 42 -15.61 8.06 1.45
CA GLU A 42 -15.10 8.65 2.71
C GLU A 42 -16.15 9.47 3.50
N ALA A 43 -17.42 9.36 3.15
CA ALA A 43 -18.52 9.88 3.97
C ALA A 43 -18.58 9.21 5.36
N ARG A 44 -17.98 8.00 5.47
CA ARG A 44 -17.73 7.29 6.72
C ARG A 44 -16.33 6.70 6.72
N VAL A 45 -15.70 6.69 7.91
CA VAL A 45 -14.41 6.01 8.11
C VAL A 45 -14.66 4.65 8.77
N PRO A 46 -14.21 3.54 8.18
CA PRO A 46 -14.35 2.23 8.79
C PRO A 46 -13.50 2.13 10.07
N LYS A 47 -14.01 1.40 11.08
CA LYS A 47 -13.24 1.09 12.28
C LYS A 47 -12.17 0.05 11.97
N ILE A 48 -11.15 -0.02 12.82
CA ILE A 48 -9.98 -0.89 12.62
C ILE A 48 -10.37 -2.37 12.44
N ASP A 49 -11.36 -2.85 13.15
CA ASP A 49 -11.79 -4.25 13.02
C ASP A 49 -12.38 -4.53 11.63
N LEU A 50 -13.17 -3.59 11.10
CA LEU A 50 -13.72 -3.69 9.76
C LEU A 50 -12.62 -3.61 8.67
N ILE A 51 -11.58 -2.80 8.92
CA ILE A 51 -10.40 -2.74 8.03
C ILE A 51 -9.68 -4.10 8.00
N LYS A 52 -9.53 -4.76 9.17
CA LYS A 52 -8.92 -6.10 9.25
C LYS A 52 -9.75 -7.14 8.50
N GLU A 53 -11.08 -7.11 8.65
CA GLU A 53 -11.98 -8.00 7.92
C GLU A 53 -11.88 -7.79 6.40
N MET A 54 -11.91 -6.54 5.94
CA MET A 54 -11.71 -6.19 4.52
C MET A 54 -10.35 -6.67 4.01
N ALA A 55 -9.28 -6.47 4.78
CA ALA A 55 -7.94 -6.93 4.43
C ALA A 55 -7.90 -8.45 4.27
N GLY A 56 -8.57 -9.20 5.15
CA GLY A 56 -8.73 -10.65 5.04
C GLY A 56 -9.48 -11.07 3.78
N ILE A 57 -10.60 -10.40 3.45
CA ILE A 57 -11.38 -10.68 2.23
C ILE A 57 -10.55 -10.41 0.98
N PHE A 58 -9.78 -9.32 0.98
CA PHE A 58 -8.92 -8.93 -0.15
C PHE A 58 -7.63 -9.75 -0.22
N ASP A 59 -7.29 -10.50 0.82
CA ASP A 59 -6.03 -11.22 0.96
C ASP A 59 -4.81 -10.29 0.85
N VAL A 60 -4.84 -9.21 1.66
CA VAL A 60 -3.78 -8.19 1.72
C VAL A 60 -3.48 -7.79 3.17
N SER A 61 -2.33 -7.16 3.40
CA SER A 61 -2.02 -6.53 4.69
C SER A 61 -2.97 -5.36 4.98
N THR A 62 -3.33 -5.16 6.25
CA THR A 62 -4.06 -3.97 6.70
C THR A 62 -3.32 -2.68 6.33
N HIS A 63 -1.99 -2.71 6.30
CA HIS A 63 -1.16 -1.58 5.88
C HIS A 63 -1.38 -1.20 4.40
N ALA A 64 -1.75 -2.14 3.54
CA ALA A 64 -2.09 -1.86 2.16
C ALA A 64 -3.37 -1.02 2.00
N LEU A 65 -4.26 -1.05 3.00
CA LEU A 65 -5.47 -0.23 3.06
C LEU A 65 -5.24 1.13 3.72
N THR A 66 -4.33 1.21 4.70
CA THR A 66 -4.08 2.41 5.51
C THR A 66 -2.85 3.18 5.06
N VAL A 67 -2.89 3.72 3.84
CA VAL A 67 -1.81 4.53 3.27
C VAL A 67 -2.02 6.04 3.55
N PRO A 68 -0.95 6.88 3.51
CA PRO A 68 -1.06 8.32 3.66
C PRO A 68 -1.93 8.97 2.58
N ASN A 69 -2.33 10.23 2.80
CA ASN A 69 -3.06 11.01 1.79
C ASN A 69 -2.12 11.47 0.68
N ILE A 70 -2.23 10.82 -0.47
CA ILE A 70 -1.48 11.13 -1.69
C ILE A 70 -2.40 11.46 -2.87
N ASP A 71 -3.65 11.86 -2.60
CA ASP A 71 -4.67 12.07 -3.64
C ASP A 71 -4.43 13.35 -4.45
N THR A 72 -3.60 14.25 -3.95
CA THR A 72 -3.19 15.47 -4.66
C THR A 72 -1.67 15.54 -4.78
N TYR A 73 -1.17 16.21 -5.81
CA TYR A 73 0.29 16.43 -5.96
C TYR A 73 0.88 17.17 -4.76
N ILE A 74 0.14 18.10 -4.15
CA ILE A 74 0.58 18.81 -2.94
C ILE A 74 0.67 17.84 -1.77
N GLY A 75 -0.34 17.01 -1.55
CA GLY A 75 -0.33 15.98 -0.50
C GLY A 75 0.78 14.95 -0.71
N LEU A 76 1.02 14.53 -1.96
CA LEU A 76 2.15 13.68 -2.31
C LEU A 76 3.49 14.34 -1.96
N MET A 77 3.69 15.62 -2.32
CA MET A 77 4.93 16.34 -2.01
C MET A 77 5.17 16.47 -0.51
N HIS A 78 4.14 16.79 0.29
CA HIS A 78 4.27 16.83 1.75
C HIS A 78 4.55 15.44 2.36
N THR A 79 4.04 14.37 1.76
CA THR A 79 4.40 13.00 2.15
C THR A 79 5.88 12.73 1.88
N LEU A 80 6.39 13.11 0.71
CA LEU A 80 7.80 12.95 0.35
C LEU A 80 8.72 13.80 1.25
N PHE A 81 8.34 15.05 1.57
CA PHE A 81 9.08 15.90 2.53
C PHE A 81 9.10 15.27 3.93
N THR A 82 7.98 14.69 4.38
CA THR A 82 7.97 13.97 5.66
C THR A 82 8.89 12.75 5.64
N LEU A 83 8.98 12.03 4.52
CA LEU A 83 9.93 10.92 4.37
C LEU A 83 11.39 11.41 4.36
N GLU A 84 11.67 12.60 3.82
CA GLU A 84 12.98 13.24 3.94
C GLU A 84 13.30 13.57 5.41
N ASP A 85 12.39 14.23 6.12
CA ASP A 85 12.58 14.64 7.51
C ASP A 85 12.77 13.46 8.47
N VAL A 86 11.96 12.40 8.31
CA VAL A 86 11.92 11.27 9.26
C VAL A 86 12.94 10.20 8.90
N TYR A 87 13.07 9.87 7.62
CA TYR A 87 13.87 8.73 7.16
C TYR A 87 15.10 9.11 6.36
N GLY A 88 15.28 10.39 6.01
CA GLY A 88 16.42 10.85 5.22
C GLY A 88 16.36 10.45 3.74
N LEU A 89 15.15 10.25 3.17
CA LEU A 89 15.02 10.16 1.72
C LEU A 89 15.38 11.52 1.11
N LYS A 90 16.19 11.51 0.05
CA LYS A 90 16.61 12.73 -0.63
C LYS A 90 16.33 12.68 -2.12
N ILE A 91 15.95 13.81 -2.69
CA ILE A 91 15.94 13.98 -4.14
C ILE A 91 17.38 14.08 -4.65
N SER A 92 17.67 13.45 -5.76
CA SER A 92 18.98 13.47 -6.41
C SER A 92 18.82 13.38 -7.92
N GLU A 93 19.92 13.55 -8.65
CA GLU A 93 19.99 13.38 -10.09
C GLU A 93 21.09 12.35 -10.41
N ILE A 94 20.77 11.39 -11.28
CA ILE A 94 21.70 10.39 -11.80
C ILE A 94 21.49 10.36 -13.31
N ASP A 95 22.56 10.63 -14.07
CA ASP A 95 22.55 10.62 -15.54
C ASP A 95 21.45 11.51 -16.17
N GLY A 96 21.15 12.65 -15.51
CA GLY A 96 20.12 13.59 -15.95
C GLY A 96 18.69 13.23 -15.50
N GLU A 97 18.50 12.13 -14.81
CA GLU A 97 17.19 11.71 -14.28
C GLU A 97 17.05 12.01 -12.80
N LEU A 98 15.91 12.60 -12.41
CA LEU A 98 15.61 12.82 -11.00
C LEU A 98 15.22 11.50 -10.31
N CYS A 99 15.84 11.23 -9.18
CA CYS A 99 15.58 10.03 -8.41
C CYS A 99 15.51 10.33 -6.90
N LEU A 100 14.75 9.48 -6.18
CA LEU A 100 14.79 9.45 -4.73
C LEU A 100 15.86 8.45 -4.29
N ARG A 101 16.69 8.84 -3.35
CA ARG A 101 17.74 7.99 -2.78
C ARG A 101 17.77 8.05 -1.26
N LEU A 102 18.34 7.03 -0.65
CA LEU A 102 18.62 7.00 0.78
C LEU A 102 19.86 7.82 1.11
N ASP A 103 19.81 8.54 2.22
CA ASP A 103 20.96 9.25 2.75
C ASP A 103 21.86 8.32 3.57
N LYS A 104 23.04 7.98 3.05
CA LYS A 104 24.04 7.14 3.73
C LYS A 104 24.56 7.73 5.05
N SER A 105 24.40 9.04 5.26
CA SER A 105 24.82 9.69 6.51
C SER A 105 23.82 9.47 7.66
N ASN A 106 22.55 9.15 7.35
CA ASN A 106 21.53 8.80 8.33
C ASN A 106 21.66 7.33 8.74
N ARG A 107 22.64 7.02 9.60
CA ARG A 107 23.00 5.64 9.96
C ARG A 107 21.89 4.86 10.61
N ASP A 108 21.03 5.51 11.41
CA ASP A 108 19.99 4.84 12.20
C ASP A 108 18.93 4.19 11.34
N ASN A 109 18.53 4.84 10.24
CA ASN A 109 17.50 4.36 9.33
C ASN A 109 18.04 3.71 8.04
N TYR A 110 19.30 4.06 7.65
CA TYR A 110 19.84 3.68 6.35
C TYR A 110 19.85 2.17 6.11
N THR A 111 20.39 1.40 7.05
CA THR A 111 20.55 -0.06 6.85
C THR A 111 19.20 -0.77 6.69
N SER A 112 18.24 -0.44 7.55
CA SER A 112 16.91 -1.04 7.49
C SER A 112 16.19 -0.69 6.18
N LEU A 113 16.18 0.60 5.83
CA LEU A 113 15.54 1.05 4.58
C LEU A 113 16.27 0.53 3.34
N PHE A 114 17.60 0.48 3.36
CA PHE A 114 18.39 -0.09 2.26
C PHE A 114 17.98 -1.54 2.00
N ASN A 115 17.89 -2.34 3.05
CA ASN A 115 17.50 -3.74 2.93
C ASN A 115 16.07 -3.87 2.36
N MET A 116 15.11 -3.09 2.85
CA MET A 116 13.73 -3.10 2.34
C MET A 116 13.65 -2.68 0.87
N PHE A 117 14.37 -1.62 0.50
CA PHE A 117 14.42 -1.14 -0.88
C PHE A 117 15.12 -2.12 -1.80
N HIS A 118 16.18 -2.79 -1.31
CA HIS A 118 16.89 -3.81 -2.05
C HIS A 118 15.98 -5.02 -2.32
N ALA A 119 15.22 -5.48 -1.31
CA ALA A 119 14.24 -6.54 -1.50
C ALA A 119 13.18 -6.17 -2.56
N TRP A 120 12.68 -4.95 -2.49
CA TRP A 120 11.73 -4.43 -3.48
C TRP A 120 12.35 -4.36 -4.88
N GLN A 121 13.58 -3.86 -4.99
CA GLN A 121 14.32 -3.78 -6.27
C GLN A 121 14.54 -5.17 -6.87
N GLN A 122 14.89 -6.18 -6.06
CA GLN A 122 15.04 -7.55 -6.52
C GLN A 122 13.73 -8.13 -7.07
N MET A 123 12.60 -7.87 -6.40
CA MET A 123 11.28 -8.30 -6.89
C MET A 123 10.88 -7.58 -8.19
N SER A 124 11.20 -6.29 -8.30
CA SER A 124 11.00 -5.53 -9.55
C SER A 124 11.84 -6.08 -10.69
N ALA A 125 13.12 -6.38 -10.45
CA ALA A 125 14.01 -6.96 -11.46
C ALA A 125 13.53 -8.34 -11.94
N LYS A 126 13.04 -9.19 -11.05
CA LYS A 126 12.44 -10.49 -11.42
C LYS A 126 11.22 -10.33 -12.32
N LEU A 127 10.37 -9.34 -12.03
CA LEU A 127 9.24 -9.01 -12.91
C LEU A 127 9.70 -8.55 -14.30
N GLU A 128 10.68 -7.65 -14.36
CA GLU A 128 11.23 -7.14 -15.62
C GLU A 128 11.89 -8.25 -16.46
N GLN A 129 12.54 -9.22 -15.81
CA GLN A 129 13.18 -10.38 -16.45
C GLN A 129 12.18 -11.50 -16.81
N GLY A 130 10.92 -11.36 -16.41
CA GLY A 130 9.90 -12.37 -16.65
C GLY A 130 10.02 -13.63 -15.78
N GLU A 131 10.81 -13.57 -14.70
CA GLU A 131 10.95 -14.67 -13.73
C GLU A 131 9.72 -14.85 -12.87
N ILE A 132 8.99 -13.76 -12.61
CA ILE A 132 7.72 -13.76 -11.89
C ILE A 132 6.66 -13.01 -12.69
N SER A 133 5.40 -13.38 -12.50
CA SER A 133 4.26 -12.70 -13.08
C SER A 133 3.97 -11.38 -12.36
N LYS A 134 3.20 -10.51 -13.02
CA LYS A 134 2.69 -9.28 -12.39
C LYS A 134 1.82 -9.58 -11.17
N GLU A 135 1.07 -10.69 -11.20
CA GLU A 135 0.24 -11.13 -10.08
C GLU A 135 1.09 -11.50 -8.86
N GLU A 136 2.16 -12.27 -9.05
CA GLU A 136 3.10 -12.65 -7.98
C GLU A 136 3.80 -11.43 -7.38
N TYR A 137 4.23 -10.48 -8.23
CA TYR A 137 4.80 -9.22 -7.78
C TYR A 137 3.81 -8.38 -6.95
N ASP A 138 2.56 -8.25 -7.41
CA ASP A 138 1.51 -7.54 -6.70
C ASP A 138 1.13 -8.22 -5.38
N GLN A 139 1.09 -9.55 -5.37
CA GLN A 139 0.87 -10.34 -4.16
C GLN A 139 1.92 -10.04 -3.10
N TRP A 140 3.22 -10.06 -3.49
CA TRP A 140 4.32 -9.73 -2.59
C TRP A 140 4.17 -8.32 -2.01
N ARG A 141 3.92 -7.31 -2.84
CA ARG A 141 3.75 -5.92 -2.38
C ARG A 141 2.58 -5.75 -1.42
N TYR A 142 1.43 -6.34 -1.75
CA TYR A 142 0.21 -6.11 -0.97
C TYR A 142 0.14 -6.92 0.31
N LYS A 143 0.90 -8.00 0.39
CA LYS A 143 1.07 -8.79 1.62
C LYS A 143 2.32 -8.41 2.43
N TYR A 144 3.12 -7.48 1.92
CA TYR A 144 4.34 -7.09 2.61
C TYR A 144 4.07 -6.72 4.09
N PRO A 145 4.88 -7.17 5.08
CA PRO A 145 6.14 -7.93 4.93
C PRO A 145 5.99 -9.45 4.93
N GLU A 146 4.79 -10.02 4.99
CA GLU A 146 4.53 -11.46 5.21
C GLU A 146 5.26 -12.38 4.22
N LEU A 147 5.35 -11.97 2.94
CA LEU A 147 6.01 -12.74 1.89
C LEU A 147 7.48 -12.32 1.66
N ASP A 148 8.01 -11.40 2.46
CA ASP A 148 9.41 -11.01 2.38
C ASP A 148 10.27 -12.00 3.16
N THR A 149 11.07 -12.80 2.44
CA THR A 149 11.98 -13.80 3.02
C THR A 149 13.38 -13.24 3.28
N THR A 150 13.64 -11.98 2.96
CA THR A 150 14.97 -11.35 3.06
C THR A 150 15.24 -10.76 4.44
N HIS A 151 14.21 -10.55 5.25
CA HIS A 151 14.32 -9.95 6.59
C HIS A 151 13.60 -10.77 7.65
N HIS A 152 14.26 -10.90 8.82
CA HIS A 152 13.57 -11.30 10.04
C HIS A 152 13.03 -10.03 10.72
N TRP A 153 11.74 -9.85 10.63
CA TRP A 153 11.03 -8.80 11.36
C TRP A 153 10.95 -9.18 12.82
N ALA A 154 11.73 -8.51 13.65
CA ALA A 154 11.68 -8.67 15.10
C ALA A 154 10.49 -7.90 15.69
#